data_f87e329ed0b3626e3980a25ef0298a17
#
_entry.id   f87e329ed0b3626e3980a25ef0298a17
#
_cell.length_a   1.000
_cell.length_b   1.000
_cell.length_c   1.000
_cell.angle_alpha   90.00
_cell.angle_beta   90.00
_cell.angle_gamma   90.00
#
_symmetry.space_group_name_H-M   'P 1'
#
loop_
_entity.id
_entity.type
_entity.pdbx_description
1 polymer ?
#
loop_
_entity_poly.entity_id
_entity_poly.type
_entity_poly.pdbx_seq_one_letter_code
_entity_poly.pdbx_strand_id
1 'polypeptide(L)'
;MKERQVIWLKEESGKMTKKMNREMAVVTYLFMILFLIMAGYIVYFVVHDSDKVLNNPQNKRQELLAKRVTKGSILASGGQRLAYTKTSKNGEETRVYPYGELFAHVIGHTTHGATGLESTEGYTMLTSSINPLKGMLNELQGKKNPGDNVVTTLNLKLTRAAQEELGSKKGAVVAMDPETGKILVM
;
A
#
# COMPACT_ATOMS: atom_id res chain seq x y z
N MET A 1 -67.27 -34.42 19.44
CA MET A 1 -66.73 -34.04 18.09
C MET A 1 -65.84 -32.86 18.09
N LYS A 2 -66.09 -31.79 18.87
CA LYS A 2 -65.24 -30.57 18.89
C LYS A 2 -63.80 -30.77 19.40
N GLU A 3 -63.56 -31.59 20.39
CA GLU A 3 -62.17 -31.74 20.93
C GLU A 3 -61.19 -32.44 19.98
N ARG A 4 -61.65 -33.39 19.17
CA ARG A 4 -60.80 -34.02 18.16
C ARG A 4 -60.38 -33.06 17.06
N GLN A 5 -61.18 -32.10 16.67
CA GLN A 5 -60.85 -31.09 15.67
C GLN A 5 -59.81 -30.10 16.20
N VAL A 6 -59.87 -29.74 17.48
CA VAL A 6 -58.90 -28.83 18.10
C VAL A 6 -57.52 -29.49 18.23
N ILE A 7 -57.46 -30.78 18.52
CA ILE A 7 -56.20 -31.53 18.59
C ILE A 7 -55.55 -31.63 17.20
N TRP A 8 -56.34 -31.93 16.18
CA TRP A 8 -55.85 -31.95 14.78
C TRP A 8 -55.29 -30.62 14.30
N LEU A 9 -55.95 -29.51 14.56
CA LEU A 9 -55.51 -28.18 14.20
C LEU A 9 -54.20 -27.77 14.92
N LYS A 10 -54.03 -28.19 16.18
CA LYS A 10 -52.79 -27.96 16.92
C LYS A 10 -51.62 -28.80 16.37
N GLU A 11 -51.88 -30.01 15.95
CA GLU A 11 -50.84 -30.91 15.41
C GLU A 11 -50.37 -30.45 14.00
N GLU A 12 -51.30 -30.03 13.15
CA GLU A 12 -50.97 -29.42 11.84
C GLU A 12 -50.23 -28.10 11.97
N SER A 13 -50.66 -27.22 12.87
CA SER A 13 -49.97 -25.95 13.18
C SER A 13 -48.54 -26.21 13.68
N GLY A 14 -48.34 -27.22 14.55
CA GLY A 14 -47.00 -27.59 15.03
C GLY A 14 -46.08 -28.16 13.95
N LYS A 15 -46.64 -28.93 12.99
CA LYS A 15 -45.89 -29.48 11.85
C LYS A 15 -45.49 -28.35 10.85
N MET A 16 -46.41 -27.42 10.59
CA MET A 16 -46.21 -26.29 9.70
C MET A 16 -45.14 -25.31 10.25
N THR A 17 -45.22 -24.97 11.55
CA THR A 17 -44.19 -24.13 12.21
C THR A 17 -42.81 -24.79 12.22
N LYS A 18 -42.74 -26.11 12.43
CA LYS A 18 -41.47 -26.86 12.41
C LYS A 18 -40.82 -26.91 11.03
N LYS A 19 -41.63 -27.05 9.96
CA LYS A 19 -41.17 -27.01 8.57
C LYS A 19 -40.69 -25.61 8.19
N MET A 20 -41.47 -24.57 8.49
CA MET A 20 -41.12 -23.18 8.25
C MET A 20 -39.83 -22.75 8.97
N ASN A 21 -39.64 -23.15 10.23
CA ASN A 21 -38.43 -22.89 10.99
C ASN A 21 -37.19 -23.57 10.35
N ARG A 22 -37.34 -24.75 9.77
CA ARG A 22 -36.25 -25.46 9.08
C ARG A 22 -35.87 -24.75 7.77
N GLU A 23 -36.83 -24.31 7.00
CA GLU A 23 -36.60 -23.58 5.76
C GLU A 23 -35.94 -22.22 6.05
N MET A 24 -36.41 -21.50 7.06
CA MET A 24 -35.77 -20.27 7.52
C MET A 24 -34.35 -20.49 8.02
N ALA A 25 -34.10 -21.58 8.77
CA ALA A 25 -32.75 -21.91 9.24
C ALA A 25 -31.79 -22.19 8.07
N VAL A 26 -32.24 -22.90 7.02
CA VAL A 26 -31.43 -23.15 5.82
C VAL A 26 -31.04 -21.85 5.13
N VAL A 27 -32.00 -20.94 4.96
CA VAL A 27 -31.72 -19.61 4.37
C VAL A 27 -30.74 -18.82 5.24
N THR A 28 -30.92 -18.85 6.57
CA THR A 28 -30.03 -18.18 7.52
C THR A 28 -28.59 -18.71 7.42
N TYR A 29 -28.43 -20.05 7.40
CA TYR A 29 -27.09 -20.64 7.25
C TYR A 29 -26.47 -20.33 5.89
N LEU A 30 -27.26 -20.30 4.82
CA LEU A 30 -26.76 -19.89 3.50
C LEU A 30 -26.22 -18.47 3.50
N PHE A 31 -26.96 -17.53 4.08
CA PHE A 31 -26.48 -16.15 4.22
C PHE A 31 -25.25 -16.06 5.14
N MET A 32 -25.22 -16.81 6.24
CA MET A 32 -24.08 -16.84 7.14
C MET A 32 -22.80 -17.31 6.41
N ILE A 33 -22.90 -18.38 5.63
CA ILE A 33 -21.78 -18.90 4.83
C ILE A 33 -21.33 -17.85 3.80
N LEU A 34 -22.27 -17.19 3.12
CA LEU A 34 -21.96 -16.14 2.14
C LEU A 34 -21.23 -14.96 2.79
N PHE A 35 -21.67 -14.52 3.98
CA PHE A 35 -20.98 -13.48 4.74
C PHE A 35 -19.58 -13.91 5.19
N LEU A 36 -19.40 -15.17 5.61
CA LEU A 36 -18.08 -15.68 5.97
C LEU A 36 -17.12 -15.72 4.77
N ILE A 37 -17.62 -16.14 3.61
CA ILE A 37 -16.82 -16.11 2.37
C ILE A 37 -16.43 -14.67 2.02
N MET A 38 -17.37 -13.73 2.09
CA MET A 38 -17.10 -12.30 1.82
C MET A 38 -16.10 -11.73 2.81
N ALA A 39 -16.24 -12.01 4.11
CA ALA A 39 -15.30 -11.57 5.13
C ALA A 39 -13.90 -12.14 4.88
N GLY A 40 -13.80 -13.44 4.57
CA GLY A 40 -12.54 -14.09 4.21
C GLY A 40 -11.88 -13.47 2.97
N TYR A 41 -12.68 -13.15 1.95
CA TYR A 41 -12.18 -12.47 0.76
C TYR A 41 -11.65 -11.06 1.06
N ILE A 42 -12.33 -10.29 1.92
CA ILE A 42 -11.87 -8.96 2.33
C ILE A 42 -10.52 -9.06 3.04
N VAL A 43 -10.37 -10.00 3.97
CA VAL A 43 -9.10 -10.22 4.67
C VAL A 43 -8.00 -10.61 3.67
N TYR A 44 -8.28 -11.54 2.76
CA TYR A 44 -7.34 -11.93 1.71
C TYR A 44 -6.91 -10.73 0.86
N PHE A 45 -7.88 -9.92 0.40
CA PHE A 45 -7.62 -8.72 -0.40
C PHE A 45 -6.74 -7.71 0.33
N VAL A 46 -7.04 -7.44 1.62
CA VAL A 46 -6.26 -6.49 2.43
C VAL A 46 -4.82 -6.97 2.59
N VAL A 47 -4.60 -8.27 2.76
CA VAL A 47 -3.26 -8.83 2.99
C VAL A 47 -2.43 -8.94 1.71
N HIS A 48 -3.06 -9.25 0.54
CA HIS A 48 -2.32 -9.59 -0.68
C HIS A 48 -2.36 -8.52 -1.76
N ASP A 49 -3.47 -7.78 -1.89
CA ASP A 49 -3.69 -6.91 -3.05
C ASP A 49 -3.80 -5.42 -2.69
N SER A 50 -3.87 -5.06 -1.40
CA SER A 50 -4.04 -3.66 -1.00
C SER A 50 -2.88 -2.78 -1.47
N ASP A 51 -1.64 -3.27 -1.38
CA ASP A 51 -0.45 -2.53 -1.80
C ASP A 51 -0.43 -2.25 -3.30
N LYS A 52 -0.87 -3.20 -4.12
CA LYS A 52 -0.97 -3.02 -5.58
C LYS A 52 -1.99 -1.93 -5.95
N VAL A 53 -3.11 -1.88 -5.22
CA VAL A 53 -4.16 -0.87 -5.46
C VAL A 53 -3.72 0.50 -4.95
N LEU A 54 -3.08 0.56 -3.79
CA LEU A 54 -2.61 1.81 -3.19
C LEU A 54 -1.49 2.45 -4.02
N ASN A 55 -0.57 1.65 -4.53
CA ASN A 55 0.59 2.11 -5.31
C ASN A 55 0.32 2.18 -6.83
N ASN A 56 -0.92 1.97 -7.27
CA ASN A 56 -1.25 2.10 -8.69
C ASN A 56 -1.03 3.56 -9.14
N PRO A 57 -0.23 3.80 -10.21
CA PRO A 57 0.05 5.16 -10.74
C PRO A 57 -1.21 5.93 -11.18
N GLN A 58 -2.29 5.23 -11.49
CA GLN A 58 -3.58 5.82 -11.87
C GLN A 58 -4.48 6.15 -10.67
N ASN A 59 -4.02 5.89 -9.45
CA ASN A 59 -4.79 6.15 -8.26
C ASN A 59 -4.82 7.65 -7.93
N LYS A 60 -5.94 8.31 -8.24
CA LYS A 60 -6.18 9.75 -7.94
C LYS A 60 -6.00 10.11 -6.46
N ARG A 61 -6.01 9.13 -5.57
CA ARG A 61 -5.76 9.32 -4.14
C ARG A 61 -4.34 9.85 -3.88
N GLN A 62 -3.35 9.40 -4.65
CA GLN A 62 -1.98 9.90 -4.56
C GLN A 62 -1.89 11.39 -4.92
N GLU A 63 -2.65 11.85 -5.92
CA GLU A 63 -2.71 13.28 -6.29
C GLU A 63 -3.32 14.13 -5.16
N LEU A 64 -4.36 13.60 -4.49
CA LEU A 64 -4.98 14.29 -3.35
C LEU A 64 -4.04 14.37 -2.15
N LEU A 65 -3.30 13.29 -1.87
CA LEU A 65 -2.29 13.27 -0.80
C LEU A 65 -1.13 14.22 -1.12
N ALA A 66 -0.65 14.26 -2.36
CA ALA A 66 0.40 15.16 -2.80
C ALA A 66 0.06 16.66 -2.64
N LYS A 67 -1.23 17.01 -2.55
CA LYS A 67 -1.66 18.38 -2.23
C LYS A 67 -1.43 18.75 -0.76
N ARG A 68 -1.43 17.77 0.15
CA ARG A 68 -1.30 17.96 1.61
C ARG A 68 0.06 17.55 2.16
N VAL A 69 0.76 16.66 1.45
CA VAL A 69 2.01 16.05 1.90
C VAL A 69 3.09 16.26 0.84
N THR A 70 4.24 16.76 1.26
CA THR A 70 5.44 16.76 0.42
C THR A 70 6.04 15.37 0.39
N LYS A 71 6.20 14.80 -0.80
CA LYS A 71 6.68 13.42 -0.97
C LYS A 71 8.00 13.18 -0.26
N GLY A 72 8.08 12.14 0.57
CA GLY A 72 9.25 11.75 1.35
C GLY A 72 10.47 11.38 0.49
N SER A 73 11.61 11.19 1.12
CA SER A 73 12.88 10.87 0.46
C SER A 73 13.10 9.36 0.39
N ILE A 74 13.80 8.89 -0.65
CA ILE A 74 14.38 7.56 -0.73
C ILE A 74 15.83 7.65 -0.30
N LEU A 75 16.22 6.89 0.70
CA LEU A 75 17.55 6.92 1.31
C LEU A 75 18.30 5.61 1.04
N ALA A 76 19.59 5.71 0.82
CA ALA A 76 20.51 4.56 0.86
C ALA A 76 20.70 4.08 2.30
N SER A 77 21.30 2.91 2.48
CA SER A 77 21.64 2.32 3.79
C SER A 77 22.52 3.23 4.68
N GLY A 78 23.31 4.08 4.07
CA GLY A 78 24.16 5.09 4.75
C GLY A 78 23.49 6.46 4.92
N GLY A 79 22.17 6.59 4.71
CA GLY A 79 21.42 7.83 4.90
C GLY A 79 21.55 8.84 3.74
N GLN A 80 22.28 8.53 2.67
CA GLN A 80 22.37 9.40 1.50
C GLN A 80 21.03 9.45 0.77
N ARG A 81 20.61 10.63 0.34
CA ARG A 81 19.36 10.83 -0.39
C ARG A 81 19.51 10.38 -1.84
N LEU A 82 18.87 9.28 -2.21
CA LEU A 82 18.82 8.77 -3.59
C LEU A 82 17.76 9.50 -4.42
N ALA A 83 16.64 9.85 -3.79
CA ALA A 83 15.61 10.72 -4.34
C ALA A 83 15.02 11.58 -3.23
N TYR A 84 14.72 12.86 -3.53
CA TYR A 84 14.08 13.77 -2.58
C TYR A 84 13.30 14.86 -3.30
N THR A 85 12.34 15.47 -2.59
CA THR A 85 11.56 16.58 -3.11
C THR A 85 12.17 17.90 -2.63
N LYS A 86 12.49 18.78 -3.58
CA LYS A 86 12.92 20.16 -3.32
C LYS A 86 11.74 21.09 -3.54
N THR A 87 11.39 21.87 -2.53
CA THR A 87 10.36 22.90 -2.63
C THR A 87 11.04 24.24 -2.88
N SER A 88 10.64 24.89 -3.95
CA SER A 88 11.09 26.26 -4.30
C SER A 88 10.42 27.28 -3.38
N LYS A 89 10.94 28.52 -3.36
CA LYS A 89 10.32 29.65 -2.63
C LYS A 89 8.89 29.94 -3.08
N ASN A 90 8.54 29.61 -4.31
CA ASN A 90 7.21 29.78 -4.88
C ASN A 90 6.25 28.61 -4.52
N GLY A 91 6.68 27.66 -3.69
CA GLY A 91 5.88 26.47 -3.34
C GLY A 91 5.88 25.37 -4.39
N GLU A 92 6.59 25.52 -5.50
CA GLU A 92 6.71 24.49 -6.53
C GLU A 92 7.62 23.37 -6.05
N GLU A 93 7.16 22.13 -6.21
CA GLU A 93 7.87 20.92 -5.78
C GLU A 93 8.51 20.22 -6.99
N THR A 94 9.80 19.99 -6.91
CA THR A 94 10.57 19.28 -7.94
C THR A 94 11.22 18.05 -7.33
N ARG A 95 11.05 16.89 -7.97
CA ARG A 95 11.71 15.64 -7.55
C ARG A 95 13.16 15.64 -8.07
N VAL A 96 14.10 15.43 -7.18
CA VAL A 96 15.55 15.48 -7.48
C VAL A 96 16.17 14.11 -7.25
N TYR A 97 16.97 13.66 -8.21
CA TYR A 97 17.70 12.39 -8.21
C TYR A 97 19.21 12.68 -8.27
N PRO A 98 19.91 12.84 -7.14
CA PRO A 98 21.32 13.29 -7.12
C PRO A 98 22.29 12.35 -7.84
N TYR A 99 21.93 11.07 -7.91
CA TYR A 99 22.78 10.03 -8.50
C TYR A 99 22.22 9.48 -9.82
N GLY A 100 21.20 10.15 -10.38
CA GLY A 100 20.68 9.94 -11.72
C GLY A 100 20.70 8.48 -12.22
N GLU A 101 21.59 8.25 -13.20
CA GLU A 101 21.67 6.95 -13.89
C GLU A 101 22.09 5.77 -12.99
N LEU A 102 22.86 6.05 -11.93
CA LEU A 102 23.40 5.00 -11.05
C LEU A 102 22.30 4.13 -10.40
N PHE A 103 21.16 4.73 -10.08
CA PHE A 103 20.04 4.06 -9.42
C PHE A 103 18.74 4.13 -10.21
N ALA A 104 18.76 4.61 -11.46
CA ALA A 104 17.57 4.87 -12.25
C ALA A 104 16.65 3.64 -12.39
N HIS A 105 17.22 2.46 -12.56
CA HIS A 105 16.46 1.20 -12.75
C HIS A 105 15.80 0.72 -11.46
N VAL A 106 16.35 1.01 -10.28
CA VAL A 106 15.76 0.63 -8.98
C VAL A 106 14.83 1.72 -8.46
N ILE A 107 15.31 2.97 -8.42
CA ILE A 107 14.53 4.09 -7.91
C ILE A 107 13.38 4.42 -8.86
N GLY A 108 13.64 4.38 -10.16
CA GLY A 108 12.68 4.79 -11.17
C GLY A 108 12.55 6.31 -11.28
N HIS A 109 11.43 6.75 -11.80
CA HIS A 109 11.10 8.17 -12.00
C HIS A 109 9.60 8.41 -11.78
N THR A 110 9.22 9.69 -11.68
CA THR A 110 7.82 10.10 -11.46
C THR A 110 7.17 10.73 -12.70
N THR A 111 7.91 10.91 -13.79
CA THR A 111 7.43 11.52 -15.04
C THR A 111 6.74 10.49 -15.91
N HIS A 112 5.55 10.80 -16.47
CA HIS A 112 4.77 9.91 -17.35
C HIS A 112 4.36 8.56 -16.73
N GLY A 113 4.09 8.57 -15.44
CA GLY A 113 3.81 7.40 -14.63
C GLY A 113 5.01 7.00 -13.77
N ALA A 114 4.77 6.71 -12.51
CA ALA A 114 5.83 6.30 -11.60
C ALA A 114 6.34 4.89 -11.94
N THR A 115 7.65 4.68 -11.82
CA THR A 115 8.31 3.37 -12.01
C THR A 115 9.22 3.05 -10.84
N GLY A 116 9.68 1.80 -10.69
CA GLY A 116 10.59 1.38 -9.64
C GLY A 116 10.05 1.68 -8.23
N LEU A 117 10.92 2.00 -7.30
CA LEU A 117 10.56 2.35 -5.92
C LEU A 117 9.66 3.60 -5.82
N GLU A 118 9.77 4.53 -6.77
CA GLU A 118 8.87 5.69 -6.84
C GLU A 118 7.40 5.28 -7.06
N SER A 119 7.16 4.13 -7.71
CA SER A 119 5.83 3.56 -7.89
C SER A 119 5.42 2.68 -6.72
N THR A 120 6.25 1.72 -6.32
CA THR A 120 5.90 0.73 -5.29
C THR A 120 5.75 1.35 -3.90
N GLU A 121 6.56 2.38 -3.58
CA GLU A 121 6.53 3.08 -2.31
C GLU A 121 5.88 4.46 -2.39
N GLY A 122 5.22 4.75 -3.51
CA GLY A 122 4.60 6.05 -3.75
C GLY A 122 3.62 6.47 -2.68
N TYR A 123 2.80 5.54 -2.23
CA TYR A 123 1.82 5.77 -1.15
C TYR A 123 2.51 5.99 0.20
N THR A 124 3.48 5.15 0.57
CA THR A 124 4.27 5.29 1.81
C THR A 124 4.91 6.67 1.90
N MET A 125 5.53 7.14 0.82
CA MET A 125 6.17 8.46 0.76
C MET A 125 5.18 9.64 0.80
N LEU A 126 3.91 9.42 0.51
CA LEU A 126 2.83 10.41 0.63
C LEU A 126 2.03 10.28 1.92
N THR A 127 2.36 9.31 2.78
CA THR A 127 1.86 9.21 4.15
C THR A 127 2.75 10.02 5.07
N SER A 128 2.19 10.61 6.11
CA SER A 128 2.92 11.42 7.08
C SER A 128 2.68 10.89 8.48
N SER A 129 3.71 10.34 9.10
CA SER A 129 3.68 9.79 10.47
C SER A 129 4.01 10.85 11.53
N ILE A 130 3.87 12.14 11.21
CA ILE A 130 4.10 13.21 12.17
C ILE A 130 3.00 13.25 13.23
N ASN A 131 3.31 13.88 14.39
CA ASN A 131 2.33 14.10 15.43
C ASN A 131 1.09 14.84 14.87
N PRO A 132 -0.14 14.33 15.08
CA PRO A 132 -1.37 14.91 14.55
C PRO A 132 -1.55 16.41 14.87
N LEU A 133 -1.18 16.84 16.06
CA LEU A 133 -1.24 18.27 16.45
C LEU A 133 -0.32 19.13 15.59
N LYS A 134 0.88 18.64 15.28
CA LYS A 134 1.82 19.34 14.40
C LYS A 134 1.31 19.35 12.96
N GLY A 135 0.68 18.27 12.52
CA GLY A 135 0.03 18.18 11.22
C GLY A 135 -1.07 19.23 11.04
N MET A 136 -1.96 19.34 12.02
CA MET A 136 -3.01 20.37 12.03
C MET A 136 -2.43 21.80 12.02
N LEU A 137 -1.36 22.04 12.77
CA LEU A 137 -0.71 23.35 12.80
C LEU A 137 -0.12 23.72 11.44
N ASN A 138 0.53 22.75 10.76
CA ASN A 138 1.04 22.94 9.41
C ASN A 138 -0.08 23.27 8.42
N GLU A 139 -1.20 22.55 8.47
CA GLU A 139 -2.36 22.79 7.61
C GLU A 139 -2.96 24.19 7.85
N LEU A 140 -3.08 24.63 9.11
CA LEU A 140 -3.53 25.99 9.45
C LEU A 140 -2.57 27.07 8.92
N GLN A 141 -1.28 26.77 8.82
CA GLN A 141 -0.27 27.66 8.26
C GLN A 141 -0.17 27.54 6.72
N GLY A 142 -1.01 26.75 6.06
CA GLY A 142 -0.93 26.49 4.62
C GLY A 142 0.33 25.74 4.18
N LYS A 143 1.00 25.04 5.11
CA LYS A 143 2.21 24.25 4.82
C LYS A 143 1.84 22.79 4.63
N LYS A 144 2.46 22.15 3.66
CA LYS A 144 2.35 20.69 3.50
C LYS A 144 3.08 19.96 4.62
N ASN A 145 2.56 18.80 5.00
CA ASN A 145 3.21 17.92 5.94
C ASN A 145 4.36 17.14 5.25
N PRO A 146 5.48 16.87 5.93
CA PRO A 146 6.52 16.02 5.36
C PRO A 146 6.03 14.57 5.27
N GLY A 147 6.23 13.93 4.12
CA GLY A 147 5.99 12.52 3.93
C GLY A 147 7.07 11.64 4.54
N ASP A 148 6.74 10.37 4.75
CA ASP A 148 7.63 9.40 5.35
C ASP A 148 8.76 9.00 4.39
N ASN A 149 9.95 8.77 4.93
CA ASN A 149 11.12 8.38 4.15
C ASN A 149 11.18 6.86 3.99
N VAL A 150 11.57 6.42 2.80
CA VAL A 150 11.86 5.02 2.51
C VAL A 150 13.37 4.79 2.62
N VAL A 151 13.79 3.88 3.47
CA VAL A 151 15.20 3.52 3.65
C VAL A 151 15.46 2.20 2.93
N THR A 152 16.37 2.23 1.96
CA THR A 152 16.78 1.04 1.19
C THR A 152 18.02 0.39 1.80
N THR A 153 18.27 -0.85 1.44
CA THR A 153 19.49 -1.57 1.78
C THR A 153 20.66 -1.26 0.84
N LEU A 154 20.42 -0.48 -0.22
CA LEU A 154 21.42 -0.13 -1.23
C LEU A 154 22.59 0.65 -0.65
N ASN A 155 23.78 0.28 -1.05
CA ASN A 155 25.03 0.92 -0.62
C ASN A 155 25.62 1.76 -1.77
N LEU A 156 25.62 3.09 -1.59
CA LEU A 156 26.11 4.02 -2.61
C LEU A 156 27.56 3.75 -3.01
N LYS A 157 28.44 3.46 -2.04
CA LYS A 157 29.88 3.22 -2.33
C LYS A 157 30.09 1.96 -3.15
N LEU A 158 29.41 0.87 -2.76
CA LEU A 158 29.50 -0.41 -3.48
C LEU A 158 28.90 -0.32 -4.87
N THR A 159 27.73 0.36 -5.02
CA THR A 159 27.10 0.54 -6.33
C THR A 159 27.98 1.37 -7.27
N ARG A 160 28.65 2.40 -6.75
CA ARG A 160 29.59 3.20 -7.54
C ARG A 160 30.80 2.38 -7.98
N ALA A 161 31.42 1.61 -7.09
CA ALA A 161 32.52 0.73 -7.42
C ALA A 161 32.11 -0.31 -8.47
N ALA A 162 30.92 -0.90 -8.33
CA ALA A 162 30.39 -1.86 -9.30
C ALA A 162 30.19 -1.23 -10.69
N GLN A 163 29.73 0.02 -10.76
CA GLN A 163 29.57 0.76 -12.02
C GLN A 163 30.94 1.08 -12.65
N GLU A 164 31.93 1.48 -11.85
CA GLU A 164 33.27 1.76 -12.32
C GLU A 164 33.94 0.52 -12.92
N GLU A 165 33.81 -0.66 -12.28
CA GLU A 165 34.31 -1.93 -12.77
C GLU A 165 33.56 -2.45 -14.01
N LEU A 166 32.26 -2.21 -14.10
CA LEU A 166 31.47 -2.54 -15.29
C LEU A 166 31.89 -1.67 -16.48
N GLY A 167 32.18 -0.38 -16.24
CA GLY A 167 32.63 0.58 -17.25
C GLY A 167 31.65 0.66 -18.43
N SER A 168 32.18 0.49 -19.66
CA SER A 168 31.38 0.50 -20.89
C SER A 168 30.84 -0.87 -21.30
N LYS A 169 31.06 -1.91 -20.50
CA LYS A 169 30.58 -3.27 -20.80
C LYS A 169 29.06 -3.36 -20.59
N LYS A 170 28.40 -4.09 -21.46
CA LYS A 170 26.96 -4.42 -21.29
C LYS A 170 26.85 -5.54 -20.26
N GLY A 171 26.17 -5.28 -19.14
CA GLY A 171 26.02 -6.26 -18.07
C GLY A 171 25.18 -5.69 -16.93
N ALA A 172 24.98 -6.50 -15.90
CA ALA A 172 24.36 -6.12 -14.64
C ALA A 172 25.21 -6.68 -13.48
N VAL A 173 25.27 -5.95 -12.39
CA VAL A 173 25.94 -6.36 -11.16
C VAL A 173 24.94 -6.37 -10.04
N VAL A 174 24.79 -7.52 -9.37
CA VAL A 174 23.95 -7.66 -8.17
C VAL A 174 24.82 -8.20 -7.05
N ALA A 175 24.86 -7.49 -5.92
CA ALA A 175 25.50 -7.97 -4.71
C ALA A 175 24.47 -8.05 -3.58
N MET A 176 24.46 -9.18 -2.89
CA MET A 176 23.52 -9.49 -1.83
C MET A 176 24.29 -10.04 -0.62
N ASP A 177 23.84 -9.67 0.56
CA ASP A 177 24.29 -10.27 1.81
C ASP A 177 23.65 -11.66 1.96
N PRO A 178 24.44 -12.75 2.00
CA PRO A 178 23.91 -14.11 2.04
C PRO A 178 23.23 -14.47 3.37
N GLU A 179 23.58 -13.80 4.47
CA GLU A 179 23.01 -14.08 5.79
C GLU A 179 21.63 -13.42 5.95
N THR A 180 21.48 -12.20 5.44
CA THR A 180 20.26 -11.39 5.65
C THR A 180 19.37 -11.30 4.42
N GLY A 181 19.86 -11.70 3.24
CA GLY A 181 19.16 -11.54 1.97
C GLY A 181 19.06 -10.09 1.48
N LYS A 182 19.75 -9.13 2.13
CA LYS A 182 19.71 -7.72 1.75
C LYS A 182 20.44 -7.48 0.43
N ILE A 183 19.78 -6.83 -0.51
CA ILE A 183 20.40 -6.39 -1.75
C ILE A 183 21.19 -5.10 -1.46
N LEU A 184 22.50 -5.15 -1.67
CA LEU A 184 23.41 -4.05 -1.42
C LEU A 184 23.73 -3.26 -2.70
N VAL A 185 23.77 -3.97 -3.83
CA VAL A 185 24.03 -3.42 -5.18
C VAL A 185 23.07 -4.07 -6.16
N MET A 186 22.56 -3.26 -7.02
CA MET A 186 21.69 -3.72 -8.11
C MET A 186 21.80 -2.74 -9.27
#